data_f736c07523376f501586fc770df7b787
#
_entry.id   f736c07523376f501586fc770df7b787
#
_cell.length_a   1.000
_cell.length_b   1.000
_cell.length_c   1.000
_cell.angle_alpha   90.00
_cell.angle_beta   90.00
_cell.angle_gamma   90.00
#
_symmetry.space_group_name_H-M   'P 1'
#
loop_
_entity.id
_entity.type
_entity.pdbx_description
1 polymer ?
#
loop_
_entity_poly.entity_id
_entity_poly.type
_entity_poly.pdbx_seq_one_letter_code
_entity_poly.pdbx_strand_id
1 'polypeptide(L)'
;MRQRNISAPSSAALLKMINLSEDTYMENIENVKSFSAKVASIREELAKDVVGNAEVIENIIISIISGGNVLLEGVPGVGKTRLVRSLSRTLGLPFSRIQFTPDLMPSDVTGTNIIQKDKDGNMNTVFQRGPIFANLVLADEINRATPKTQSAMLEVMQEHKVTVGGETYTIDEPFFVMATENPIEQDGTYPLPEAQMDRFMFKLIMKFPGIEELKNIVTMTQKTMLETAESVIDGQTILEMRKLASSVPVIDDVLEYAVRLVSATHPELEDASASASKYIKYGASPRAAQALITAAKVRALMHGNYNVSYADIDALAGPVLRHRVKVNYAAINDKLTVDNVIEMLVKETKKP
;
A
#
# COMPACT_ATOMS: atom_id res chain seq x y z
N MET A 1 -49.91 9.85 -24.14
CA MET A 1 -48.81 9.28 -23.35
C MET A 1 -48.35 10.31 -22.30
N ARG A 2 -48.70 10.14 -21.04
CA ARG A 2 -48.27 11.04 -19.94
C ARG A 2 -46.88 10.60 -19.48
N GLN A 3 -45.87 11.44 -19.71
CA GLN A 3 -44.58 11.29 -19.08
C GLN A 3 -44.73 11.54 -17.57
N ARG A 4 -44.50 10.52 -16.75
CA ARG A 4 -44.34 10.68 -15.29
C ARG A 4 -42.98 11.31 -15.06
N ASN A 5 -42.95 12.58 -14.66
CA ASN A 5 -41.79 13.21 -14.04
C ASN A 5 -41.55 12.50 -12.73
N ILE A 6 -40.53 11.63 -12.67
CA ILE A 6 -40.01 11.09 -11.43
C ILE A 6 -39.06 12.17 -10.92
N SER A 7 -39.54 13.02 -10.01
CA SER A 7 -38.70 13.93 -9.26
C SER A 7 -37.77 13.11 -8.35
N ALA A 8 -36.48 13.45 -8.33
CA ALA A 8 -35.54 12.84 -7.39
C ALA A 8 -36.08 12.98 -5.94
N PRO A 9 -35.98 11.93 -5.12
CA PRO A 9 -36.47 11.98 -3.74
C PRO A 9 -35.73 13.09 -2.98
N SER A 10 -36.45 13.81 -2.11
CA SER A 10 -35.84 14.81 -1.24
C SER A 10 -34.80 14.16 -0.30
N SER A 11 -33.78 14.91 0.11
CA SER A 11 -32.73 14.43 1.03
C SER A 11 -33.31 13.74 2.29
N ALA A 12 -34.42 14.26 2.82
CA ALA A 12 -35.13 13.68 3.97
C ALA A 12 -35.80 12.32 3.64
N ALA A 13 -36.24 12.10 2.40
CA ALA A 13 -36.80 10.81 1.98
C ALA A 13 -35.70 9.76 1.78
N LEU A 14 -34.55 10.14 1.26
CA LEU A 14 -33.36 9.29 1.18
C LEU A 14 -32.85 8.87 2.56
N LEU A 15 -32.76 9.81 3.52
CA LEU A 15 -32.33 9.53 4.90
C LEU A 15 -33.23 8.51 5.61
N LYS A 16 -34.56 8.57 5.37
CA LYS A 16 -35.50 7.56 5.89
C LYS A 16 -35.34 6.18 5.25
N MET A 17 -34.95 6.11 3.99
CA MET A 17 -34.70 4.83 3.30
C MET A 17 -33.45 4.12 3.81
N ILE A 18 -32.41 4.86 4.26
CA ILE A 18 -31.15 4.32 4.77
C ILE A 18 -31.11 4.24 6.32
N ASN A 19 -32.20 4.60 6.99
CA ASN A 19 -32.34 4.52 8.47
C ASN A 19 -31.27 5.29 9.25
N LEU A 20 -30.73 6.38 8.68
CA LEU A 20 -29.75 7.29 9.29
C LEU A 20 -30.44 8.53 9.85
N SER A 21 -30.02 8.97 11.05
CA SER A 21 -30.43 10.26 11.58
C SER A 21 -29.78 11.41 10.81
N GLU A 22 -30.41 12.61 10.78
CA GLU A 22 -29.81 13.80 10.16
C GLU A 22 -28.46 14.14 10.79
N ASP A 23 -28.32 14.00 12.11
CA ASP A 23 -27.09 14.26 12.84
C ASP A 23 -25.94 13.31 12.38
N THR A 24 -26.22 12.02 12.28
CA THR A 24 -25.25 11.02 11.79
C THR A 24 -24.84 11.28 10.33
N TYR A 25 -25.78 11.73 9.49
CA TYR A 25 -25.50 12.07 8.11
C TYR A 25 -24.59 13.31 8.00
N MET A 26 -24.85 14.34 8.78
CA MET A 26 -24.02 15.56 8.82
C MET A 26 -22.64 15.28 9.37
N GLU A 27 -22.52 14.46 10.42
CA GLU A 27 -21.24 14.00 10.98
C GLU A 27 -20.41 13.23 9.94
N ASN A 28 -21.04 12.33 9.18
CA ASN A 28 -20.34 11.59 8.11
C ASN A 28 -19.82 12.52 7.02
N ILE A 29 -20.59 13.55 6.61
CA ILE A 29 -20.13 14.54 5.62
C ILE A 29 -18.93 15.34 6.14
N GLU A 30 -18.95 15.75 7.39
CA GLU A 30 -17.85 16.51 8.01
C GLU A 30 -16.59 15.65 8.12
N ASN A 31 -16.74 14.40 8.55
CA ASN A 31 -15.66 13.42 8.62
C ASN A 31 -15.01 13.16 7.24
N VAL A 32 -15.80 13.02 6.18
CA VAL A 32 -15.28 12.83 4.80
C VAL A 32 -14.54 14.09 4.34
N LYS A 33 -15.08 15.29 4.59
CA LYS A 33 -14.41 16.55 4.24
C LYS A 33 -13.08 16.71 4.99
N SER A 34 -13.08 16.43 6.28
CA SER A 34 -11.86 16.47 7.10
C SER A 34 -10.81 15.47 6.60
N PHE A 35 -11.23 14.25 6.27
CA PHE A 35 -10.36 13.21 5.72
C PHE A 35 -9.72 13.64 4.40
N SER A 36 -10.52 14.07 3.43
CA SER A 36 -10.02 14.52 2.12
C SER A 36 -9.12 15.74 2.22
N ALA A 37 -9.41 16.69 3.13
CA ALA A 37 -8.56 17.84 3.38
C ALA A 37 -7.19 17.43 3.95
N LYS A 38 -7.14 16.51 4.93
CA LYS A 38 -5.88 15.99 5.47
C LYS A 38 -5.04 15.32 4.39
N VAL A 39 -5.65 14.51 3.51
CA VAL A 39 -4.94 13.89 2.39
C VAL A 39 -4.44 14.93 1.39
N ALA A 40 -5.21 15.98 1.11
CA ALA A 40 -4.76 17.08 0.25
C ALA A 40 -3.54 17.77 0.83
N SER A 41 -3.55 18.10 2.14
CA SER A 41 -2.39 18.68 2.83
C SER A 41 -1.15 17.79 2.78
N ILE A 42 -1.30 16.46 2.94
CA ILE A 42 -0.19 15.51 2.79
C ILE A 42 0.38 15.58 1.37
N ARG A 43 -0.47 15.59 0.33
CA ARG A 43 -0.02 15.66 -1.07
C ARG A 43 0.69 16.98 -1.40
N GLU A 44 0.15 18.10 -0.94
CA GLU A 44 0.76 19.43 -1.13
C GLU A 44 2.13 19.52 -0.49
N GLU A 45 2.25 18.97 0.72
CA GLU A 45 3.52 18.98 1.45
C GLU A 45 4.57 18.09 0.77
N LEU A 46 4.18 16.87 0.35
CA LEU A 46 5.05 15.96 -0.39
C LEU A 46 5.50 16.53 -1.74
N ALA A 47 4.66 17.32 -2.41
CA ALA A 47 4.98 17.93 -3.70
C ALA A 47 6.14 18.93 -3.61
N LYS A 48 6.48 19.43 -2.42
CA LYS A 48 7.67 20.28 -2.20
C LYS A 48 8.97 19.51 -2.41
N ASP A 49 8.98 18.22 -2.17
CA ASP A 49 10.19 17.38 -2.20
C ASP A 49 10.19 16.35 -3.32
N VAL A 50 9.02 15.91 -3.78
CA VAL A 50 8.87 14.81 -4.73
C VAL A 50 8.12 15.28 -5.96
N VAL A 51 8.75 15.11 -7.13
CA VAL A 51 8.17 15.47 -8.43
C VAL A 51 7.70 14.20 -9.15
N GLY A 52 6.52 14.25 -9.73
CA GLY A 52 5.95 13.13 -10.49
C GLY A 52 5.43 11.98 -9.63
N ASN A 53 5.15 10.84 -10.27
CA ASN A 53 4.67 9.63 -9.60
C ASN A 53 3.40 9.81 -8.73
N ALA A 54 2.47 10.70 -9.13
CA ALA A 54 1.29 11.04 -8.35
C ALA A 54 0.43 9.81 -7.98
N GLU A 55 0.26 8.87 -8.90
CA GLU A 55 -0.44 7.61 -8.67
C GLU A 55 0.26 6.73 -7.62
N VAL A 56 1.60 6.66 -7.68
CA VAL A 56 2.40 5.91 -6.69
C VAL A 56 2.23 6.53 -5.31
N ILE A 57 2.32 7.86 -5.20
CA ILE A 57 2.13 8.59 -3.94
C ILE A 57 0.72 8.35 -3.38
N GLU A 58 -0.30 8.43 -4.23
CA GLU A 58 -1.69 8.16 -3.84
C GLU A 58 -1.84 6.75 -3.25
N ASN A 59 -1.35 5.73 -3.95
CA ASN A 59 -1.43 4.35 -3.48
C ASN A 59 -0.61 4.10 -2.20
N ILE A 60 0.52 4.78 -2.02
CA ILE A 60 1.28 4.72 -0.76
C ILE A 60 0.46 5.30 0.40
N ILE A 61 -0.17 6.47 0.22
CA ILE A 61 -1.03 7.09 1.24
C ILE A 61 -2.20 6.15 1.57
N ILE A 62 -2.85 5.57 0.55
CA ILE A 62 -3.91 4.57 0.75
C ILE A 62 -3.39 3.40 1.59
N SER A 63 -2.22 2.88 1.27
CA SER A 63 -1.64 1.74 1.97
C SER A 63 -1.33 2.06 3.45
N ILE A 64 -0.74 3.21 3.74
CA ILE A 64 -0.42 3.66 5.12
C ILE A 64 -1.69 3.77 5.96
N ILE A 65 -2.72 4.43 5.44
CA ILE A 65 -4.00 4.60 6.14
C ILE A 65 -4.69 3.24 6.31
N SER A 66 -4.65 2.38 5.30
CA SER A 66 -5.21 1.03 5.35
C SER A 66 -4.47 0.07 6.31
N GLY A 67 -3.26 0.41 6.76
CA GLY A 67 -2.41 -0.48 7.54
C GLY A 67 -1.77 -1.60 6.71
N GLY A 68 -1.62 -1.39 5.40
CA GLY A 68 -0.96 -2.33 4.49
C GLY A 68 0.50 -1.95 4.24
N ASN A 69 1.26 -2.85 3.63
CA ASN A 69 2.66 -2.65 3.25
C ASN A 69 2.80 -2.61 1.72
N VAL A 70 3.85 -1.97 1.22
CA VAL A 70 4.05 -1.75 -0.20
C VAL A 70 5.37 -2.36 -0.69
N LEU A 71 5.32 -3.04 -1.84
CA LEU A 71 6.49 -3.42 -2.62
C LEU A 71 6.65 -2.41 -3.75
N LEU A 72 7.76 -1.68 -3.77
CA LEU A 72 8.06 -0.64 -4.76
C LEU A 72 9.13 -1.12 -5.72
N GLU A 73 8.74 -1.36 -6.96
CA GLU A 73 9.66 -1.70 -8.03
C GLU A 73 10.08 -0.44 -8.77
N GLY A 74 11.36 -0.30 -9.04
CA GLY A 74 11.86 0.84 -9.83
C GLY A 74 13.37 0.83 -9.97
N VAL A 75 13.84 1.42 -11.05
CA VAL A 75 15.28 1.52 -11.32
C VAL A 75 16.00 2.35 -10.24
N PRO A 76 17.32 2.17 -10.07
CA PRO A 76 18.10 3.00 -9.16
C PRO A 76 18.01 4.49 -9.53
N GLY A 77 18.05 5.35 -8.52
CA GLY A 77 18.09 6.80 -8.74
C GLY A 77 16.77 7.51 -9.00
N VAL A 78 15.62 6.80 -9.04
CA VAL A 78 14.29 7.44 -9.26
C VAL A 78 13.72 8.14 -8.03
N GLY A 79 14.47 8.25 -6.93
CA GLY A 79 14.03 9.01 -5.75
C GLY A 79 13.29 8.24 -4.68
N LYS A 80 13.33 6.89 -4.67
CA LYS A 80 12.65 6.03 -3.68
C LYS A 80 12.94 6.46 -2.23
N THR A 81 14.20 6.63 -1.87
CA THR A 81 14.60 7.03 -0.52
C THR A 81 14.13 8.44 -0.15
N ARG A 82 14.17 9.39 -1.12
CA ARG A 82 13.69 10.76 -0.91
C ARG A 82 12.17 10.76 -0.63
N LEU A 83 11.40 10.02 -1.42
CA LEU A 83 9.96 9.85 -1.22
C LEU A 83 9.65 9.38 0.21
N VAL A 84 10.33 8.33 0.70
CA VAL A 84 10.04 7.77 2.03
C VAL A 84 10.44 8.72 3.16
N ARG A 85 11.55 9.46 3.00
CA ARG A 85 11.96 10.46 3.99
C ARG A 85 10.98 11.62 4.05
N SER A 86 10.54 12.15 2.91
CA SER A 86 9.55 13.21 2.87
C SER A 86 8.21 12.75 3.44
N LEU A 87 7.79 11.50 3.15
CA LEU A 87 6.62 10.88 3.79
C LEU A 87 6.76 10.84 5.31
N SER A 88 7.89 10.36 5.84
CA SER A 88 8.15 10.31 7.28
C SER A 88 7.99 11.67 7.94
N ARG A 89 8.55 12.71 7.34
CA ARG A 89 8.43 14.08 7.84
C ARG A 89 7.00 14.58 7.79
N THR A 90 6.35 14.47 6.62
CA THR A 90 4.96 14.92 6.42
C THR A 90 3.98 14.26 7.37
N LEU A 91 4.21 12.97 7.68
CA LEU A 91 3.36 12.18 8.58
C LEU A 91 3.80 12.25 10.06
N GLY A 92 4.88 12.95 10.38
CA GLY A 92 5.42 13.03 11.75
C GLY A 92 5.84 11.67 12.33
N LEU A 93 6.26 10.72 11.48
CA LEU A 93 6.57 9.34 11.89
C LEU A 93 8.08 9.10 11.95
N PRO A 94 8.61 8.42 12.99
CA PRO A 94 9.96 7.90 13.01
C PRO A 94 10.28 7.03 11.80
N PHE A 95 11.42 7.28 11.16
CA PHE A 95 11.88 6.61 9.94
C PHE A 95 13.15 5.80 10.18
N SER A 96 13.20 4.61 9.57
CA SER A 96 14.41 3.79 9.48
C SER A 96 14.60 3.29 8.06
N ARG A 97 15.86 3.21 7.62
CA ARG A 97 16.26 2.57 6.36
C ARG A 97 17.13 1.37 6.65
N ILE A 98 16.75 0.23 6.11
CA ILE A 98 17.51 -1.02 6.15
C ILE A 98 17.95 -1.33 4.73
N GLN A 99 19.26 -1.24 4.46
CA GLN A 99 19.82 -1.65 3.18
C GLN A 99 20.07 -3.15 3.22
N PHE A 100 19.36 -3.89 2.38
CA PHE A 100 19.51 -5.35 2.32
C PHE A 100 20.75 -5.72 1.49
N THR A 101 21.59 -6.57 2.06
CA THR A 101 22.83 -7.08 1.46
C THR A 101 22.93 -8.59 1.73
N PRO A 102 23.73 -9.36 0.95
CA PRO A 102 23.83 -10.80 1.13
C PRO A 102 24.32 -11.24 2.52
N ASP A 103 25.06 -10.40 3.21
CA ASP A 103 25.64 -10.63 4.54
C ASP A 103 24.76 -10.14 5.69
N LEU A 104 23.65 -9.42 5.39
CA LEU A 104 22.72 -8.93 6.41
C LEU A 104 22.05 -10.11 7.14
N MET A 105 22.15 -10.12 8.48
CA MET A 105 21.55 -11.15 9.33
C MET A 105 20.16 -10.71 9.83
N PRO A 106 19.27 -11.65 10.19
CA PRO A 106 18.00 -11.34 10.83
C PRO A 106 18.12 -10.45 12.08
N SER A 107 19.14 -10.68 12.90
CA SER A 107 19.43 -9.88 14.10
C SER A 107 19.76 -8.41 13.80
N ASP A 108 20.33 -8.13 12.62
CA ASP A 108 20.62 -6.75 12.21
C ASP A 108 19.33 -5.97 11.89
N VAL A 109 18.28 -6.67 11.53
CA VAL A 109 16.93 -6.13 11.27
C VAL A 109 16.14 -6.01 12.57
N THR A 110 16.05 -7.11 13.34
CA THR A 110 15.16 -7.23 14.49
C THR A 110 15.78 -6.75 15.79
N GLY A 111 17.10 -6.71 15.88
CA GLY A 111 17.83 -6.47 17.12
C GLY A 111 18.30 -7.78 17.79
N THR A 112 19.08 -7.62 18.82
CA THR A 112 19.72 -8.74 19.53
C THR A 112 19.88 -8.44 21.01
N ASN A 113 20.04 -9.49 21.82
CA ASN A 113 20.40 -9.37 23.21
C ASN A 113 21.91 -9.10 23.37
N ILE A 114 22.26 -8.03 24.06
CA ILE A 114 23.63 -7.69 24.38
C ILE A 114 23.88 -7.80 25.91
N ILE A 115 25.09 -8.12 26.29
CA ILE A 115 25.51 -8.10 27.69
C ILE A 115 26.01 -6.69 27.99
N GLN A 116 25.34 -6.01 28.89
CA GLN A 116 25.71 -4.67 29.35
C GLN A 116 26.02 -4.65 30.85
N LYS A 117 27.08 -3.94 31.21
CA LYS A 117 27.46 -3.74 32.60
C LYS A 117 26.64 -2.59 33.18
N ASP A 118 25.95 -2.82 34.30
CA ASP A 118 25.22 -1.76 35.00
C ASP A 118 26.20 -0.87 35.83
N LYS A 119 25.63 0.16 36.47
CA LYS A 119 26.40 1.11 37.28
C LYS A 119 27.08 0.47 38.50
N ASP A 120 26.58 -0.67 38.94
CA ASP A 120 27.06 -1.43 40.11
C ASP A 120 28.05 -2.53 39.70
N GLY A 121 28.32 -2.67 38.40
CA GLY A 121 29.30 -3.62 37.88
C GLY A 121 28.72 -4.99 37.51
N ASN A 122 27.41 -5.23 37.64
CA ASN A 122 26.76 -6.49 37.28
C ASN A 122 26.55 -6.60 35.79
N MET A 123 26.62 -7.83 35.26
CA MET A 123 26.36 -8.14 33.85
C MET A 123 24.87 -8.42 33.65
N ASN A 124 24.20 -7.56 32.90
CA ASN A 124 22.77 -7.72 32.56
C ASN A 124 22.60 -7.95 31.07
N THR A 125 21.68 -8.83 30.73
CA THR A 125 21.27 -8.98 29.31
C THR A 125 20.23 -7.94 29.00
N VAL A 126 20.48 -7.11 27.98
CA VAL A 126 19.58 -6.04 27.55
C VAL A 126 19.27 -6.24 26.08
N PHE A 127 17.98 -6.14 25.70
CA PHE A 127 17.59 -6.16 24.32
C PHE A 127 17.93 -4.83 23.63
N GLN A 128 18.82 -4.89 22.64
CA GLN A 128 19.09 -3.77 21.76
C GLN A 128 18.16 -3.85 20.56
N ARG A 129 17.20 -2.92 20.48
CA ARG A 129 16.22 -2.84 19.38
C ARG A 129 16.92 -2.63 18.05
N GLY A 130 16.52 -3.39 17.03
CA GLY A 130 16.97 -3.22 15.65
C GLY A 130 16.22 -2.09 14.93
N PRO A 131 16.63 -1.76 13.71
CA PRO A 131 16.05 -0.68 12.90
C PRO A 131 14.58 -0.91 12.54
N ILE A 132 14.04 -2.13 12.67
CA ILE A 132 12.63 -2.44 12.43
C ILE A 132 11.67 -1.73 13.40
N PHE A 133 12.17 -1.27 14.56
CA PHE A 133 11.36 -0.60 15.59
C PHE A 133 11.14 0.89 15.28
N ALA A 134 10.88 1.22 14.00
CA ALA A 134 10.42 2.53 13.55
C ALA A 134 9.02 2.38 12.97
N ASN A 135 8.24 3.46 12.97
CA ASN A 135 6.89 3.47 12.42
C ASN A 135 6.88 3.35 10.90
N LEU A 136 7.87 3.92 10.22
CA LEU A 136 8.04 3.86 8.79
C LEU A 136 9.42 3.28 8.45
N VAL A 137 9.42 2.10 7.82
CA VAL A 137 10.64 1.37 7.49
C VAL A 137 10.79 1.24 5.99
N LEU A 138 11.92 1.69 5.45
CA LEU A 138 12.35 1.41 4.08
C LEU A 138 13.25 0.18 4.07
N ALA A 139 12.74 -0.96 3.61
CA ALA A 139 13.51 -2.17 3.33
C ALA A 139 14.07 -2.08 1.90
N ASP A 140 15.27 -1.49 1.77
CA ASP A 140 15.84 -1.16 0.45
C ASP A 140 16.56 -2.36 -0.15
N GLU A 141 16.19 -2.73 -1.39
CA GLU A 141 16.72 -3.88 -2.14
C GLU A 141 16.52 -5.23 -1.41
N ILE A 142 15.29 -5.49 -0.94
CA ILE A 142 14.96 -6.67 -0.12
C ILE A 142 15.39 -8.00 -0.78
N ASN A 143 15.39 -8.05 -2.11
CA ASN A 143 15.78 -9.22 -2.89
C ASN A 143 17.30 -9.50 -2.87
N ARG A 144 18.15 -8.66 -2.27
CA ARG A 144 19.59 -8.89 -2.14
C ARG A 144 19.97 -9.70 -0.90
N ALA A 145 19.14 -9.72 0.13
CA ALA A 145 19.41 -10.52 1.32
C ALA A 145 18.97 -11.96 1.17
N THR A 146 19.54 -12.82 2.00
CA THR A 146 19.20 -14.24 2.04
C THR A 146 17.72 -14.46 2.39
N PRO A 147 17.10 -15.59 1.96
CA PRO A 147 15.71 -15.92 2.30
C PRO A 147 15.41 -15.92 3.80
N LYS A 148 16.41 -16.21 4.65
CA LYS A 148 16.27 -16.19 6.10
C LYS A 148 16.03 -14.77 6.62
N THR A 149 16.79 -13.80 6.13
CA THR A 149 16.65 -12.38 6.52
C THR A 149 15.38 -11.77 5.94
N GLN A 150 15.03 -12.10 4.68
CA GLN A 150 13.74 -11.73 4.09
C GLN A 150 12.57 -12.24 4.93
N SER A 151 12.60 -13.52 5.34
CA SER A 151 11.52 -14.12 6.14
C SER A 151 11.35 -13.43 7.49
N ALA A 152 12.45 -13.09 8.17
CA ALA A 152 12.38 -12.35 9.43
C ALA A 152 11.71 -10.97 9.27
N MET A 153 12.07 -10.23 8.22
CA MET A 153 11.44 -8.94 7.89
C MET A 153 9.94 -9.08 7.61
N LEU A 154 9.56 -10.08 6.79
CA LEU A 154 8.17 -10.32 6.40
C LEU A 154 7.31 -10.89 7.54
N GLU A 155 7.90 -11.58 8.50
CA GLU A 155 7.22 -12.01 9.72
C GLU A 155 6.87 -10.80 10.58
N VAL A 156 7.82 -9.91 10.84
CA VAL A 156 7.57 -8.68 11.60
C VAL A 156 6.53 -7.80 10.91
N MET A 157 6.59 -7.70 9.59
CA MET A 157 5.65 -6.95 8.78
C MET A 157 4.20 -7.44 8.93
N GLN A 158 4.01 -8.74 9.21
CA GLN A 158 2.69 -9.34 9.37
C GLN A 158 2.21 -9.36 10.83
N GLU A 159 3.11 -9.72 11.75
CA GLU A 159 2.75 -9.97 13.16
C GLU A 159 2.85 -8.70 14.01
N HIS A 160 3.54 -7.67 13.53
CA HIS A 160 3.88 -6.44 14.27
C HIS A 160 4.57 -6.73 15.60
N LYS A 161 5.33 -7.81 15.64
CA LYS A 161 6.04 -8.30 16.83
C LYS A 161 7.40 -8.87 16.45
N VAL A 162 8.32 -8.81 17.39
CA VAL A 162 9.67 -9.41 17.29
C VAL A 162 9.90 -10.28 18.52
N THR A 163 10.30 -11.53 18.33
CA THR A 163 10.65 -12.44 19.44
C THR A 163 12.16 -12.68 19.46
N VAL A 164 12.82 -12.28 20.55
CA VAL A 164 14.27 -12.44 20.75
C VAL A 164 14.53 -12.98 22.15
N GLY A 165 15.30 -14.06 22.25
CA GLY A 165 15.66 -14.66 23.54
C GLY A 165 14.49 -15.18 24.35
N GLY A 166 13.37 -15.52 23.71
CA GLY A 166 12.14 -15.97 24.37
C GLY A 166 11.19 -14.85 24.80
N GLU A 167 11.57 -13.59 24.63
CA GLU A 167 10.72 -12.43 24.90
C GLU A 167 10.15 -11.84 23.60
N THR A 168 8.88 -11.39 23.65
CA THR A 168 8.18 -10.82 22.50
C THR A 168 8.00 -9.31 22.71
N TYR A 169 8.46 -8.54 21.74
CA TYR A 169 8.39 -7.08 21.70
C TYR A 169 7.41 -6.65 20.62
N THR A 170 6.45 -5.80 20.97
CA THR A 170 5.48 -5.23 20.01
C THR A 170 6.07 -3.99 19.36
N ILE A 171 5.76 -3.80 18.07
CA ILE A 171 6.09 -2.58 17.31
C ILE A 171 4.95 -1.59 17.48
N ASP A 172 5.32 -0.31 17.67
CA ASP A 172 4.34 0.76 17.86
C ASP A 172 3.60 1.09 16.57
N GLU A 173 2.28 1.26 16.65
CA GLU A 173 1.42 1.67 15.53
C GLU A 173 1.34 3.21 15.38
N PRO A 174 1.14 3.74 14.17
CA PRO A 174 1.03 2.99 12.91
C PRO A 174 2.39 2.45 12.46
N PHE A 175 2.43 1.21 11.99
CA PHE A 175 3.61 0.57 11.44
C PHE A 175 3.44 0.36 9.95
N PHE A 176 4.43 0.76 9.16
CA PHE A 176 4.39 0.66 7.70
C PHE A 176 5.76 0.31 7.14
N VAL A 177 5.79 -0.68 6.27
CA VAL A 177 6.99 -1.10 5.54
C VAL A 177 6.83 -0.82 4.06
N MET A 178 7.81 -0.13 3.51
CA MET A 178 8.03 -0.02 2.08
C MET A 178 9.26 -0.84 1.71
N ALA A 179 9.07 -1.99 1.07
CA ALA A 179 10.16 -2.76 0.51
C ALA A 179 10.45 -2.31 -0.92
N THR A 180 11.71 -2.32 -1.34
CA THR A 180 12.07 -2.01 -2.74
C THR A 180 12.72 -3.19 -3.42
N GLU A 181 12.46 -3.31 -4.72
CA GLU A 181 13.15 -4.21 -5.64
C GLU A 181 13.75 -3.43 -6.80
N ASN A 182 14.92 -3.88 -7.26
CA ASN A 182 15.54 -3.38 -8.48
C ASN A 182 15.35 -4.42 -9.58
N PRO A 183 14.56 -4.13 -10.64
CA PRO A 183 14.29 -5.10 -11.69
C PRO A 183 15.49 -5.38 -12.62
N ILE A 184 16.53 -4.54 -12.59
CA ILE A 184 17.69 -4.65 -13.49
C ILE A 184 18.74 -5.57 -12.91
N GLU A 185 18.94 -5.56 -11.59
CA GLU A 185 19.95 -6.37 -10.90
C GLU A 185 19.38 -7.77 -10.63
N GLN A 186 19.81 -8.74 -11.45
CA GLN A 186 19.42 -10.16 -11.27
C GLN A 186 20.53 -11.01 -10.65
N ASP A 187 21.81 -10.61 -10.86
CA ASP A 187 22.95 -11.35 -10.34
C ASP A 187 23.08 -11.18 -8.82
N GLY A 188 23.21 -12.30 -8.11
CA GLY A 188 23.36 -12.29 -6.64
C GLY A 188 22.09 -11.92 -5.89
N THR A 189 20.90 -12.02 -6.50
CA THR A 189 19.62 -11.75 -5.86
C THR A 189 18.84 -13.02 -5.53
N TYR A 190 18.03 -12.94 -4.49
CA TYR A 190 17.09 -13.96 -4.07
C TYR A 190 15.67 -13.40 -4.27
N PRO A 191 14.97 -13.75 -5.36
CA PRO A 191 13.62 -13.25 -5.61
C PRO A 191 12.68 -13.67 -4.49
N LEU A 192 11.77 -12.78 -4.12
CA LEU A 192 10.75 -13.09 -3.13
C LEU A 192 9.81 -14.18 -3.66
N PRO A 193 9.58 -15.27 -2.89
CA PRO A 193 8.56 -16.26 -3.23
C PRO A 193 7.16 -15.61 -3.33
N GLU A 194 6.30 -16.17 -4.18
CA GLU A 194 4.95 -15.67 -4.43
C GLU A 194 4.11 -15.54 -3.14
N ALA A 195 4.20 -16.54 -2.25
CA ALA A 195 3.52 -16.51 -0.96
C ALA A 195 4.01 -15.39 -0.02
N GLN A 196 5.22 -14.91 -0.23
CA GLN A 196 5.78 -13.78 0.52
C GLN A 196 5.38 -12.44 -0.12
N MET A 197 5.36 -12.36 -1.44
CA MET A 197 4.87 -11.18 -2.16
C MET A 197 3.38 -10.90 -1.87
N ASP A 198 2.56 -11.93 -1.69
CA ASP A 198 1.13 -11.81 -1.37
C ASP A 198 0.84 -11.09 -0.04
N ARG A 199 1.85 -10.91 0.83
CA ARG A 199 1.73 -10.15 2.08
C ARG A 199 1.75 -8.63 1.88
N PHE A 200 2.26 -8.14 0.75
CA PHE A 200 2.19 -6.72 0.42
C PHE A 200 0.78 -6.38 -0.08
N MET A 201 0.25 -5.24 0.38
CA MET A 201 -1.04 -4.75 -0.10
C MET A 201 -0.95 -4.38 -1.58
N PHE A 202 0.06 -3.61 -1.94
CA PHE A 202 0.32 -3.16 -3.29
C PHE A 202 1.73 -3.51 -3.76
N LYS A 203 1.84 -3.80 -5.06
CA LYS A 203 3.10 -3.67 -5.80
C LYS A 203 2.98 -2.45 -6.70
N LEU A 204 3.83 -1.45 -6.48
CA LEU A 204 3.85 -0.20 -7.21
C LEU A 204 5.07 -0.12 -8.12
N ILE A 205 4.89 0.40 -9.32
CA ILE A 205 5.97 0.57 -10.30
C ILE A 205 6.32 2.04 -10.40
N MET A 206 7.53 2.37 -9.97
CA MET A 206 8.06 3.72 -10.08
C MET A 206 8.76 3.88 -11.43
N LYS A 207 8.11 4.61 -12.33
CA LYS A 207 8.62 4.85 -13.69
C LYS A 207 9.74 5.88 -13.68
N PHE A 208 10.61 5.79 -14.67
CA PHE A 208 11.58 6.87 -14.92
C PHE A 208 10.83 8.16 -15.30
N PRO A 209 11.20 9.32 -14.71
CA PRO A 209 10.47 10.57 -14.92
C PRO A 209 10.53 11.03 -16.37
N GLY A 210 9.45 11.66 -16.84
CA GLY A 210 9.39 12.32 -18.13
C GLY A 210 10.33 13.55 -18.20
N ILE A 211 10.53 14.10 -19.40
CA ILE A 211 11.48 15.21 -19.61
C ILE A 211 11.17 16.41 -18.73
N GLU A 212 9.90 16.81 -18.61
CA GLU A 212 9.51 17.97 -17.79
C GLU A 212 9.65 17.70 -16.28
N GLU A 213 9.31 16.47 -15.84
CA GLU A 213 9.54 16.05 -14.46
C GLU A 213 11.02 16.02 -14.12
N LEU A 214 11.87 15.51 -15.05
CA LEU A 214 13.32 15.47 -14.88
C LEU A 214 13.92 16.88 -14.79
N LYS A 215 13.44 17.83 -15.60
CA LYS A 215 13.81 19.24 -15.50
C LYS A 215 13.49 19.80 -14.12
N ASN A 216 12.29 19.53 -13.62
CA ASN A 216 11.85 19.99 -12.29
C ASN A 216 12.72 19.38 -11.19
N ILE A 217 13.02 18.07 -11.26
CA ILE A 217 13.90 17.38 -10.32
C ILE A 217 15.29 18.04 -10.29
N VAL A 218 15.91 18.28 -11.46
CA VAL A 218 17.22 18.92 -11.53
C VAL A 218 17.18 20.33 -10.97
N THR A 219 16.17 21.12 -11.30
CA THR A 219 16.00 22.48 -10.79
C THR A 219 15.84 22.53 -9.27
N MET A 220 15.03 21.62 -8.71
CA MET A 220 14.84 21.50 -7.27
C MET A 220 16.14 21.11 -6.55
N THR A 221 16.86 20.12 -7.06
CA THR A 221 18.10 19.65 -6.44
C THR A 221 19.23 20.66 -6.50
N GLN A 222 19.24 21.53 -7.49
CA GLN A 222 20.21 22.65 -7.55
C GLN A 222 19.89 23.77 -6.55
N LYS A 223 18.61 23.98 -6.20
CA LYS A 223 18.21 25.04 -5.26
C LYS A 223 18.27 24.58 -3.80
N THR A 224 17.90 23.34 -3.52
CA THR A 224 17.80 22.82 -2.16
C THR A 224 18.16 21.34 -2.16
N MET A 225 19.22 20.97 -1.46
CA MET A 225 19.61 19.55 -1.29
C MET A 225 18.83 18.82 -0.20
N LEU A 226 18.19 19.56 0.70
CA LEU A 226 17.46 19.00 1.85
C LEU A 226 15.97 18.88 1.52
N GLU A 227 15.34 17.90 2.14
CA GLU A 227 13.88 17.79 2.15
C GLU A 227 13.29 18.97 2.93
N THR A 228 12.27 19.59 2.37
CA THR A 228 11.60 20.80 2.92
C THR A 228 10.22 20.50 3.48
N ALA A 229 9.71 19.28 3.28
CA ALA A 229 8.42 18.87 3.79
C ALA A 229 8.37 18.97 5.33
N GLU A 230 7.28 19.52 5.85
CA GLU A 230 6.99 19.65 7.27
C GLU A 230 5.88 18.69 7.70
N SER A 231 5.76 18.43 9.00
CA SER A 231 4.71 17.56 9.53
C SER A 231 3.35 18.28 9.47
N VAL A 232 2.37 17.65 8.81
CA VAL A 232 0.98 18.14 8.71
C VAL A 232 -0.01 17.25 9.46
N ILE A 233 0.39 16.02 9.80
CA ILE A 233 -0.37 15.10 10.65
C ILE A 233 0.60 14.31 11.54
N ASP A 234 0.07 13.50 12.44
CA ASP A 234 0.81 12.59 13.31
C ASP A 234 0.28 11.15 13.23
N GLY A 235 0.96 10.23 13.92
CA GLY A 235 0.58 8.83 13.94
C GLY A 235 -0.82 8.58 14.49
N GLN A 236 -1.26 9.32 15.49
CA GLN A 236 -2.59 9.21 16.07
C GLN A 236 -3.67 9.59 15.04
N THR A 237 -3.46 10.64 14.28
CA THR A 237 -4.35 11.06 13.19
C THR A 237 -4.47 9.97 12.12
N ILE A 238 -3.37 9.27 11.78
CA ILE A 238 -3.41 8.14 10.82
C ILE A 238 -4.30 7.01 11.35
N LEU A 239 -4.18 6.67 12.65
CA LEU A 239 -5.02 5.63 13.26
C LEU A 239 -6.50 6.02 13.28
N GLU A 240 -6.82 7.29 13.52
CA GLU A 240 -8.19 7.80 13.43
C GLU A 240 -8.74 7.75 12.00
N MET A 241 -7.93 8.12 11.01
CA MET A 241 -8.27 7.99 9.60
C MET A 241 -8.51 6.53 9.21
N ARG A 242 -7.69 5.60 9.68
CA ARG A 242 -7.85 4.15 9.50
C ARG A 242 -9.17 3.65 10.09
N LYS A 243 -9.49 4.08 11.31
CA LYS A 243 -10.76 3.73 11.97
C LYS A 243 -11.96 4.26 11.20
N LEU A 244 -11.91 5.51 10.73
CA LEU A 244 -12.97 6.08 9.89
C LEU A 244 -13.12 5.31 8.57
N ALA A 245 -12.01 5.00 7.89
CA ALA A 245 -12.05 4.22 6.65
C ALA A 245 -12.64 2.82 6.87
N SER A 246 -12.37 2.17 7.99
CA SER A 246 -12.94 0.85 8.29
C SER A 246 -14.48 0.89 8.39
N SER A 247 -15.07 2.01 8.80
CA SER A 247 -16.52 2.19 8.93
C SER A 247 -17.25 2.51 7.61
N VAL A 248 -16.51 2.79 6.53
CA VAL A 248 -17.11 3.06 5.21
C VAL A 248 -17.91 1.85 4.73
N PRO A 249 -19.21 2.03 4.38
CA PRO A 249 -20.02 0.94 3.90
C PRO A 249 -19.59 0.48 2.51
N VAL A 250 -19.77 -0.82 2.26
CA VAL A 250 -19.60 -1.43 0.94
C VAL A 250 -20.93 -2.12 0.62
N ILE A 251 -21.60 -1.72 -0.43
CA ILE A 251 -22.83 -2.38 -0.88
C ILE A 251 -22.51 -3.76 -1.47
N ASP A 252 -23.46 -4.69 -1.34
CA ASP A 252 -23.24 -6.08 -1.74
C ASP A 252 -22.80 -6.23 -3.20
N ASP A 253 -23.36 -5.46 -4.13
CA ASP A 253 -22.99 -5.49 -5.54
C ASP A 253 -21.50 -5.14 -5.77
N VAL A 254 -20.97 -4.15 -5.03
CA VAL A 254 -19.54 -3.76 -5.15
C VAL A 254 -18.65 -4.81 -4.50
N LEU A 255 -19.08 -5.39 -3.37
CA LEU A 255 -18.37 -6.51 -2.75
C LEU A 255 -18.33 -7.71 -3.68
N GLU A 256 -19.47 -8.08 -4.26
CA GLU A 256 -19.57 -9.17 -5.23
C GLU A 256 -18.68 -8.92 -6.45
N TYR A 257 -18.67 -7.70 -6.98
CA TYR A 257 -17.78 -7.33 -8.07
C TYR A 257 -16.30 -7.54 -7.74
N ALA A 258 -15.85 -7.10 -6.56
CA ALA A 258 -14.46 -7.29 -6.14
C ALA A 258 -14.10 -8.78 -6.01
N VAL A 259 -15.02 -9.60 -5.49
CA VAL A 259 -14.84 -11.05 -5.37
C VAL A 259 -14.83 -11.71 -6.75
N ARG A 260 -15.75 -11.33 -7.65
CA ARG A 260 -15.79 -11.84 -9.04
C ARG A 260 -14.50 -11.48 -9.80
N LEU A 261 -13.97 -10.27 -9.62
CA LEU A 261 -12.72 -9.85 -10.26
C LEU A 261 -11.54 -10.75 -9.82
N VAL A 262 -11.46 -11.10 -8.53
CA VAL A 262 -10.44 -12.03 -8.04
C VAL A 262 -10.69 -13.45 -8.54
N SER A 263 -11.93 -13.94 -8.49
CA SER A 263 -12.31 -15.26 -9.02
C SER A 263 -11.98 -15.39 -10.52
N ALA A 264 -12.25 -14.34 -11.30
CA ALA A 264 -11.99 -14.28 -12.73
C ALA A 264 -10.49 -14.40 -13.08
N THR A 265 -9.58 -14.25 -12.11
CA THR A 265 -8.13 -14.49 -12.32
C THR A 265 -7.74 -15.97 -12.38
N HIS A 266 -8.63 -16.87 -11.99
CA HIS A 266 -8.37 -18.30 -11.86
C HIS A 266 -8.80 -19.07 -13.11
N PRO A 267 -7.86 -19.55 -13.96
CA PRO A 267 -8.20 -20.22 -15.22
C PRO A 267 -8.93 -21.57 -15.03
N GLU A 268 -8.84 -22.16 -13.83
CA GLU A 268 -9.46 -23.44 -13.47
C GLU A 268 -10.92 -23.33 -13.00
N LEU A 269 -11.43 -22.12 -12.75
CA LEU A 269 -12.81 -21.91 -12.28
C LEU A 269 -13.78 -21.72 -13.44
N GLU A 270 -15.05 -22.05 -13.21
CA GLU A 270 -16.13 -21.85 -14.20
C GLU A 270 -16.34 -20.37 -14.56
N ASP A 271 -16.11 -19.48 -13.62
CA ASP A 271 -16.20 -18.03 -13.78
C ASP A 271 -14.92 -17.38 -14.36
N ALA A 272 -13.96 -18.20 -14.81
CA ALA A 272 -12.74 -17.69 -15.41
C ALA A 272 -13.05 -16.78 -16.59
N SER A 273 -12.39 -15.62 -16.65
CA SER A 273 -12.48 -14.76 -17.84
C SER A 273 -11.79 -15.40 -19.04
N ALA A 274 -12.14 -14.97 -20.23
CA ALA A 274 -11.49 -15.43 -21.46
C ALA A 274 -9.99 -15.12 -21.45
N SER A 275 -9.62 -13.93 -20.95
CA SER A 275 -8.22 -13.53 -20.78
C SER A 275 -7.49 -14.36 -19.74
N ALA A 276 -8.13 -14.74 -18.63
CA ALA A 276 -7.52 -15.61 -17.62
C ALA A 276 -7.25 -16.99 -18.18
N SER A 277 -8.21 -17.61 -18.82
CA SER A 277 -8.06 -18.94 -19.43
C SER A 277 -6.95 -18.98 -20.49
N LYS A 278 -6.71 -17.87 -21.19
CA LYS A 278 -5.69 -17.79 -22.23
C LYS A 278 -4.31 -17.40 -21.69
N TYR A 279 -4.23 -16.49 -20.72
CA TYR A 279 -3.00 -15.80 -20.38
C TYR A 279 -2.50 -15.99 -18.93
N ILE A 280 -3.34 -16.50 -18.03
CA ILE A 280 -2.96 -16.67 -16.62
C ILE A 280 -2.52 -18.12 -16.37
N LYS A 281 -1.47 -18.24 -15.58
CA LYS A 281 -0.98 -19.52 -15.04
C LYS A 281 -1.49 -19.78 -13.62
N TYR A 282 -1.47 -18.75 -12.78
CA TYR A 282 -1.94 -18.79 -11.39
C TYR A 282 -2.69 -17.51 -11.08
N GLY A 283 -3.90 -17.62 -10.50
CA GLY A 283 -4.73 -16.54 -10.05
C GLY A 283 -4.35 -15.98 -8.68
N ALA A 284 -5.02 -14.89 -8.29
CA ALA A 284 -4.74 -14.17 -7.05
C ALA A 284 -5.42 -14.83 -5.84
N SER A 285 -4.76 -14.81 -4.68
CA SER A 285 -5.29 -15.34 -3.42
C SER A 285 -6.49 -14.52 -2.89
N PRO A 286 -7.27 -15.04 -1.92
CA PRO A 286 -8.34 -14.28 -1.25
C PRO A 286 -7.88 -12.97 -0.60
N ARG A 287 -6.59 -12.85 -0.26
CA ARG A 287 -5.99 -11.60 0.24
C ARG A 287 -6.13 -10.45 -0.76
N ALA A 288 -6.20 -10.74 -2.05
CA ALA A 288 -6.45 -9.73 -3.07
C ALA A 288 -7.81 -9.05 -2.91
N ALA A 289 -8.89 -9.81 -2.66
CA ALA A 289 -10.21 -9.25 -2.42
C ALA A 289 -10.24 -8.40 -1.13
N GLN A 290 -9.59 -8.88 -0.06
CA GLN A 290 -9.45 -8.12 1.18
C GLN A 290 -8.69 -6.80 0.96
N ALA A 291 -7.58 -6.84 0.21
CA ALA A 291 -6.79 -5.65 -0.11
C ALA A 291 -7.59 -4.66 -0.97
N LEU A 292 -8.32 -5.14 -2.00
CA LEU A 292 -9.17 -4.30 -2.84
C LEU A 292 -10.21 -3.56 -2.01
N ILE A 293 -10.97 -4.25 -1.17
CA ILE A 293 -12.03 -3.64 -0.35
C ILE A 293 -11.45 -2.66 0.68
N THR A 294 -10.39 -3.06 1.38
CA THR A 294 -9.78 -2.20 2.41
C THR A 294 -9.22 -0.92 1.79
N ALA A 295 -8.51 -1.04 0.69
CA ALA A 295 -7.95 0.11 -0.02
C ALA A 295 -9.03 0.98 -0.69
N ALA A 296 -10.08 0.39 -1.24
CA ALA A 296 -11.18 1.10 -1.88
C ALA A 296 -11.96 1.98 -0.90
N LYS A 297 -12.11 1.56 0.36
CA LYS A 297 -12.71 2.39 1.42
C LYS A 297 -11.91 3.67 1.67
N VAL A 298 -10.59 3.55 1.76
CA VAL A 298 -9.70 4.71 1.91
C VAL A 298 -9.76 5.60 0.67
N ARG A 299 -9.70 5.01 -0.53
CA ARG A 299 -9.78 5.74 -1.79
C ARG A 299 -11.09 6.51 -1.93
N ALA A 300 -12.22 5.92 -1.57
CA ALA A 300 -13.52 6.58 -1.59
C ALA A 300 -13.51 7.86 -0.72
N LEU A 301 -13.03 7.77 0.53
CA LEU A 301 -12.91 8.93 1.42
C LEU A 301 -11.97 10.00 0.87
N MET A 302 -10.85 9.62 0.26
CA MET A 302 -9.90 10.56 -0.38
C MET A 302 -10.57 11.36 -1.50
N HIS A 303 -11.53 10.75 -2.21
CA HIS A 303 -12.30 11.38 -3.29
C HIS A 303 -13.63 12.01 -2.81
N GLY A 304 -13.82 12.14 -1.50
CA GLY A 304 -14.97 12.80 -0.91
C GLY A 304 -16.25 11.95 -0.88
N ASN A 305 -16.15 10.64 -1.03
CA ASN A 305 -17.28 9.71 -1.03
C ASN A 305 -17.32 8.87 0.26
N TYR A 306 -18.51 8.71 0.85
CA TYR A 306 -18.73 7.83 2.01
C TYR A 306 -19.30 6.46 1.60
N ASN A 307 -18.98 5.98 0.43
CA ASN A 307 -19.31 4.65 -0.05
C ASN A 307 -18.29 4.23 -1.12
N VAL A 308 -18.01 2.93 -1.19
CA VAL A 308 -17.15 2.36 -2.23
C VAL A 308 -17.91 2.23 -3.54
N SER A 309 -17.25 2.54 -4.65
CA SER A 309 -17.77 2.39 -6.00
C SER A 309 -16.99 1.35 -6.81
N TYR A 310 -17.56 0.88 -7.92
CA TYR A 310 -16.84 0.03 -8.89
C TYR A 310 -15.56 0.69 -9.41
N ALA A 311 -15.58 2.03 -9.60
CA ALA A 311 -14.41 2.77 -10.07
C ALA A 311 -13.26 2.75 -9.06
N ASP A 312 -13.54 2.63 -7.75
CA ASP A 312 -12.51 2.48 -6.73
C ASP A 312 -11.84 1.12 -6.82
N ILE A 313 -12.61 0.05 -7.06
CA ILE A 313 -12.08 -1.29 -7.29
C ILE A 313 -11.24 -1.36 -8.57
N ASP A 314 -11.77 -0.81 -9.68
CA ASP A 314 -11.09 -0.80 -10.98
C ASP A 314 -9.72 -0.09 -10.89
N ALA A 315 -9.65 1.06 -10.23
CA ALA A 315 -8.42 1.83 -10.06
C ALA A 315 -7.34 1.10 -9.25
N LEU A 316 -7.76 0.23 -8.32
CA LEU A 316 -6.85 -0.52 -7.44
C LEU A 316 -6.49 -1.91 -7.97
N ALA A 317 -7.15 -2.38 -9.04
CA ALA A 317 -6.94 -3.72 -9.59
C ALA A 317 -5.47 -3.96 -9.98
N GLY A 318 -4.84 -3.03 -10.71
CA GLY A 318 -3.43 -3.13 -11.10
C GLY A 318 -2.49 -3.26 -9.89
N PRO A 319 -2.44 -2.27 -9.00
CA PRO A 319 -1.59 -2.30 -7.81
C PRO A 319 -1.77 -3.53 -6.92
N VAL A 320 -3.00 -4.04 -6.77
CA VAL A 320 -3.32 -5.19 -5.93
C VAL A 320 -2.99 -6.52 -6.60
N LEU A 321 -3.26 -6.66 -7.90
CA LEU A 321 -3.21 -7.97 -8.58
C LEU A 321 -1.86 -8.27 -9.23
N ARG A 322 -1.06 -7.25 -9.63
CA ARG A 322 0.14 -7.48 -10.47
C ARG A 322 1.21 -8.38 -9.86
N HIS A 323 1.29 -8.49 -8.55
CA HIS A 323 2.23 -9.38 -7.85
C HIS A 323 1.59 -10.69 -7.40
N ARG A 324 0.27 -10.82 -7.57
CA ARG A 324 -0.52 -11.99 -7.18
C ARG A 324 -0.90 -12.87 -8.37
N VAL A 325 -0.99 -12.27 -9.57
CA VAL A 325 -1.32 -12.98 -10.80
C VAL A 325 -0.04 -13.33 -11.57
N LYS A 326 0.06 -14.57 -12.02
CA LYS A 326 1.18 -15.03 -12.85
C LYS A 326 0.71 -15.35 -14.26
N VAL A 327 1.30 -14.68 -15.22
CA VAL A 327 1.00 -14.94 -16.64
C VAL A 327 1.75 -16.19 -17.15
N ASN A 328 1.21 -16.79 -18.21
CA ASN A 328 1.78 -17.94 -18.86
C ASN A 328 2.59 -17.55 -20.13
N TYR A 329 3.12 -18.55 -20.84
CA TYR A 329 3.91 -18.34 -22.06
C TYR A 329 3.10 -17.71 -23.20
N ALA A 330 1.76 -17.90 -23.27
CA ALA A 330 0.94 -17.29 -24.30
C ALA A 330 0.94 -15.75 -24.15
N ALA A 331 0.86 -15.23 -22.93
CA ALA A 331 0.96 -13.78 -22.69
C ALA A 331 2.33 -13.24 -23.14
N ILE A 332 3.42 -13.95 -22.84
CA ILE A 332 4.78 -13.56 -23.23
C ILE A 332 4.91 -13.53 -24.75
N ASN A 333 4.38 -14.54 -25.46
CA ASN A 333 4.39 -14.60 -26.91
C ASN A 333 3.60 -13.47 -27.56
N ASP A 334 2.45 -13.12 -26.96
CA ASP A 334 1.59 -11.99 -27.42
C ASP A 334 2.11 -10.63 -26.91
N LYS A 335 3.31 -10.58 -26.26
CA LYS A 335 3.96 -9.37 -25.70
C LYS A 335 3.10 -8.61 -24.71
N LEU A 336 2.27 -9.32 -23.95
CA LEU A 336 1.43 -8.74 -22.91
C LEU A 336 2.15 -8.71 -21.58
N THR A 337 2.06 -7.59 -20.89
CA THR A 337 2.47 -7.47 -19.49
C THR A 337 1.37 -8.00 -18.57
N VAL A 338 1.70 -8.25 -17.29
CA VAL A 338 0.69 -8.60 -16.28
C VAL A 338 -0.38 -7.52 -16.19
N ASP A 339 0.00 -6.23 -16.24
CA ASP A 339 -0.93 -5.11 -16.18
C ASP A 339 -1.90 -5.11 -17.37
N ASN A 340 -1.44 -5.42 -18.60
CA ASN A 340 -2.33 -5.54 -19.75
C ASN A 340 -3.38 -6.66 -19.54
N VAL A 341 -2.96 -7.79 -18.97
CA VAL A 341 -3.89 -8.88 -18.67
C VAL A 341 -4.90 -8.46 -17.60
N ILE A 342 -4.46 -7.77 -16.55
CA ILE A 342 -5.37 -7.23 -15.51
C ILE A 342 -6.37 -6.24 -16.08
N GLU A 343 -5.95 -5.35 -16.98
CA GLU A 343 -6.87 -4.42 -17.67
C GLU A 343 -7.94 -5.16 -18.50
N MET A 344 -7.58 -6.29 -19.13
CA MET A 344 -8.55 -7.14 -19.82
C MET A 344 -9.53 -7.77 -18.84
N LEU A 345 -9.03 -8.31 -17.71
CA LEU A 345 -9.87 -8.88 -16.65
C LEU A 345 -10.92 -7.89 -16.13
N VAL A 346 -10.49 -6.65 -15.84
CA VAL A 346 -11.40 -5.58 -15.37
C VAL A 346 -12.50 -5.30 -16.39
N LYS A 347 -12.17 -5.28 -17.70
CA LYS A 347 -13.14 -5.06 -18.78
C LYS A 347 -14.10 -6.24 -18.99
N GLU A 348 -13.62 -7.47 -18.78
CA GLU A 348 -14.39 -8.70 -18.96
C GLU A 348 -15.29 -9.03 -17.77
N THR A 349 -14.88 -8.61 -16.55
CA THR A 349 -15.63 -8.87 -15.33
C THR A 349 -16.92 -8.06 -15.30
N LYS A 350 -18.06 -8.75 -15.28
CA LYS A 350 -19.39 -8.11 -15.25
C LYS A 350 -19.65 -7.47 -13.87
N LYS A 351 -20.09 -6.23 -13.92
CA LYS A 351 -20.64 -5.53 -12.75
C LYS A 351 -22.05 -6.05 -12.50
N PRO A 352 -22.39 -6.47 -11.26
CA PRO A 352 -23.74 -6.93 -10.89
C PRO A 352 -24.81 -5.88 -11.12
#